data_6096be794104dacf2cb938d37835b1cb
#
_entry.id   6096be794104dacf2cb938d37835b1cb
#
_cell.length_a   1.000
_cell.length_b   1.000
_cell.length_c   1.000
_cell.angle_alpha   90.00
_cell.angle_beta   90.00
_cell.angle_gamma   90.00
#
_symmetry.space_group_name_H-M   'P 1'
#
loop_
_entity.id
_entity.type
_entity.pdbx_description
1 polymer ?
#
loop_
_entity_poly.entity_id
_entity_poly.type
_entity_poly.pdbx_seq_one_letter_code
_entity_poly.pdbx_strand_id
1 'polypeptide(L)'
;WPAVGARDPIIAAAQAALPGFRPCGFHSPYEAACWAVLSQRTRVPIAAQLRRELITNHGTGGMLPAPKTLHQKITSGQLELPGRKAEYLCAVADAAVDGILTGPQLRAVPEETAREQLLTITGIGPFATDLILIRGTNATDILPRAERRLDHEITHLYGPEATRDTVSEAWRPFRSWAAVHLRAGREGREGRMHDCLQSGQPLVPDRRL
;
A
#
# COMPACT_ATOMS: atom_id res chain seq x y z
N TRP A 1 -15.69 -12.20 -0.02
CA TRP A 1 -14.30 -12.62 0.11
C TRP A 1 -14.17 -14.15 0.25
N PRO A 2 -14.96 -14.88 1.07
CA PRO A 2 -14.85 -16.33 1.17
C PRO A 2 -15.02 -17.07 -0.17
N ALA A 3 -15.86 -16.59 -1.06
CA ALA A 3 -16.08 -17.16 -2.39
C ALA A 3 -14.81 -17.17 -3.29
N VAL A 4 -13.81 -16.34 -3.01
CA VAL A 4 -12.54 -16.37 -3.73
C VAL A 4 -11.76 -17.64 -3.37
N GLY A 5 -11.67 -17.98 -2.08
CA GLY A 5 -11.05 -19.23 -1.63
C GLY A 5 -11.75 -20.49 -2.17
N ALA A 6 -13.08 -20.43 -2.42
CA ALA A 6 -13.79 -21.54 -3.04
C ALA A 6 -13.36 -21.81 -4.51
N ARG A 7 -12.78 -20.82 -5.18
CA ARG A 7 -12.33 -20.90 -6.59
C ARG A 7 -10.83 -21.08 -6.73
N ASP A 8 -10.07 -20.67 -5.68
CA ASP A 8 -8.62 -20.64 -5.71
C ASP A 8 -8.07 -21.25 -4.40
N PRO A 9 -7.49 -22.46 -4.46
CA PRO A 9 -6.99 -23.17 -3.28
C PRO A 9 -5.80 -22.45 -2.60
N ILE A 10 -5.02 -21.67 -3.34
CA ILE A 10 -3.92 -20.88 -2.78
C ILE A 10 -4.49 -19.73 -1.92
N ILE A 11 -5.54 -19.06 -2.42
CA ILE A 11 -6.23 -18.03 -1.65
C ILE A 11 -6.98 -18.66 -0.46
N ALA A 12 -7.57 -19.86 -0.60
CA ALA A 12 -8.17 -20.56 0.53
C ALA A 12 -7.14 -20.80 1.65
N ALA A 13 -5.95 -21.28 1.30
CA ALA A 13 -4.86 -21.46 2.25
C ALA A 13 -4.43 -20.14 2.91
N ALA A 14 -4.31 -19.06 2.15
CA ALA A 14 -3.99 -17.74 2.67
C ALA A 14 -5.07 -17.21 3.63
N GLN A 15 -6.35 -17.43 3.33
CA GLN A 15 -7.48 -17.10 4.22
C GLN A 15 -7.43 -17.89 5.53
N ALA A 16 -7.13 -19.19 5.45
CA ALA A 16 -7.00 -20.06 6.62
C ALA A 16 -5.79 -19.69 7.50
N ALA A 17 -4.67 -19.30 6.89
CA ALA A 17 -3.46 -18.87 7.60
C ALA A 17 -3.62 -17.52 8.31
N LEU A 18 -4.50 -16.66 7.82
CA LEU A 18 -4.73 -15.29 8.31
C LEU A 18 -6.22 -15.07 8.67
N PRO A 19 -6.79 -15.80 9.64
CA PRO A 19 -8.21 -15.72 9.96
C PRO A 19 -8.57 -14.32 10.45
N GLY A 20 -9.62 -13.74 9.86
CA GLY A 20 -10.09 -12.40 10.20
C GLY A 20 -9.24 -11.24 9.67
N PHE A 21 -8.11 -11.52 9.03
CA PHE A 21 -7.28 -10.47 8.44
C PHE A 21 -8.05 -9.66 7.39
N ARG A 22 -7.90 -8.35 7.45
CA ARG A 22 -8.45 -7.41 6.47
C ARG A 22 -7.36 -6.42 6.07
N PRO A 23 -7.21 -6.11 4.78
CA PRO A 23 -6.28 -5.09 4.34
C PRO A 23 -6.59 -3.75 5.01
N CYS A 24 -5.60 -3.18 5.70
CA CYS A 24 -5.74 -1.86 6.33
C CYS A 24 -5.67 -0.77 5.27
N GLY A 25 -6.64 0.15 5.27
CA GLY A 25 -6.61 1.38 4.48
C GLY A 25 -5.96 2.54 5.22
N PHE A 26 -5.73 3.62 4.49
CA PHE A 26 -5.49 4.96 5.03
C PHE A 26 -6.84 5.67 5.20
N HIS A 27 -6.88 6.74 5.97
CA HIS A 27 -8.09 7.55 6.12
C HIS A 27 -8.52 8.21 4.81
N SER A 28 -7.55 8.49 3.93
CA SER A 28 -7.82 9.14 2.64
C SER A 28 -6.73 8.83 1.61
N PRO A 29 -7.02 9.06 0.30
CA PRO A 29 -6.01 9.05 -0.74
C PRO A 29 -4.88 10.06 -0.50
N TYR A 30 -5.19 11.22 0.08
CA TYR A 30 -4.19 12.21 0.48
C TYR A 30 -3.20 11.64 1.50
N GLU A 31 -3.69 10.98 2.53
CA GLU A 31 -2.82 10.36 3.55
C GLU A 31 -1.96 9.24 2.95
N ALA A 32 -2.54 8.43 2.05
CA ALA A 32 -1.81 7.40 1.33
C ALA A 32 -0.70 7.99 0.44
N ALA A 33 -0.98 9.09 -0.25
CA ALA A 33 0.01 9.80 -1.08
C ALA A 33 1.13 10.42 -0.24
N CYS A 34 0.81 11.06 0.88
CA CYS A 34 1.81 11.54 1.83
C CYS A 34 2.72 10.40 2.33
N TRP A 35 2.12 9.26 2.73
CA TRP A 35 2.91 8.10 3.13
C TRP A 35 3.80 7.57 2.01
N ALA A 36 3.28 7.49 0.78
CA ALA A 36 4.07 7.08 -0.38
C ALA A 36 5.32 7.95 -0.55
N VAL A 37 5.19 9.27 -0.44
CA VAL A 37 6.31 10.22 -0.53
C VAL A 37 7.28 10.04 0.64
N LEU A 38 6.78 9.97 1.88
CA LEU A 38 7.63 9.83 3.06
C LEU A 38 8.45 8.54 3.05
N SER A 39 7.88 7.45 2.54
CA SER A 39 8.51 6.13 2.49
C SER A 39 9.43 5.92 1.28
N GLN A 40 9.42 6.81 0.27
CA GLN A 40 10.30 6.70 -0.89
C GLN A 40 11.77 6.68 -0.48
N ARG A 41 12.51 5.64 -0.89
CA ARG A 41 13.95 5.46 -0.62
C ARG A 41 14.32 5.66 0.86
N THR A 42 13.40 5.35 1.75
CA THR A 42 13.55 5.55 3.20
C THR A 42 13.15 4.26 3.90
N ARG A 43 13.91 3.86 4.92
CA ARG A 43 13.53 2.71 5.75
C ARG A 43 12.19 2.98 6.45
N VAL A 44 11.35 1.96 6.54
CA VAL A 44 9.98 2.08 7.11
C VAL A 44 9.98 2.74 8.51
N PRO A 45 10.88 2.40 9.46
CA PRO A 45 10.90 3.06 10.77
C PRO A 45 11.17 4.56 10.69
N ILE A 46 12.06 4.99 9.80
CA ILE A 46 12.38 6.43 9.58
C ILE A 46 11.18 7.15 8.95
N ALA A 47 10.56 6.55 7.93
CA ALA A 47 9.35 7.12 7.32
C ALA A 47 8.20 7.23 8.33
N ALA A 48 8.03 6.23 9.18
CA ALA A 48 7.04 6.24 10.25
C ALA A 48 7.33 7.31 11.31
N GLN A 49 8.60 7.57 11.61
CA GLN A 49 9.00 8.65 12.49
C GLN A 49 8.66 10.02 11.87
N LEU A 50 9.04 10.27 10.62
CA LEU A 50 8.70 11.51 9.91
C LEU A 50 7.18 11.73 9.88
N ARG A 51 6.39 10.69 9.63
CA ARG A 51 4.93 10.78 9.68
C ARG A 51 4.43 11.16 11.08
N ARG A 52 4.96 10.55 12.15
CA ARG A 52 4.58 10.89 13.53
C ARG A 52 4.92 12.35 13.88
N GLU A 53 6.11 12.81 13.49
CA GLU A 53 6.54 14.20 13.70
C GLU A 53 5.61 15.19 12.97
N LEU A 54 5.24 14.90 11.72
CA LEU A 54 4.26 15.71 10.98
C LEU A 54 2.91 15.78 11.70
N ILE A 55 2.40 14.65 12.19
CA ILE A 55 1.14 14.58 12.92
C ILE A 55 1.24 15.36 14.25
N THR A 56 2.29 15.12 15.03
CA THR A 56 2.44 15.69 16.37
C THR A 56 2.66 17.19 16.34
N ASN A 57 3.51 17.67 15.42
CA ASN A 57 3.94 19.07 15.41
C ASN A 57 3.06 19.97 14.53
N HIS A 58 2.36 19.40 13.55
CA HIS A 58 1.67 20.17 12.53
C HIS A 58 0.25 19.68 12.23
N GLY A 59 -0.11 18.48 12.71
CA GLY A 59 -1.42 17.88 12.50
C GLY A 59 -2.47 18.33 13.52
N THR A 60 -3.71 17.86 13.34
CA THR A 60 -4.82 18.12 14.25
C THR A 60 -5.60 16.82 14.47
N GLY A 61 -5.94 16.51 15.71
CA GLY A 61 -6.74 15.32 16.04
C GLY A 61 -6.06 13.97 15.66
N GLY A 62 -4.73 13.92 15.70
CA GLY A 62 -3.98 12.70 15.36
C GLY A 62 -3.85 12.43 13.85
N MET A 63 -4.25 13.36 13.01
CA MET A 63 -4.17 13.28 11.55
C MET A 63 -3.04 14.14 10.99
N LEU A 64 -2.62 13.86 9.75
CA LEU A 64 -1.70 14.73 9.02
C LEU A 64 -2.26 16.16 8.90
N PRO A 65 -1.39 17.17 8.74
CA PRO A 65 -1.84 18.53 8.48
C PRO A 65 -2.79 18.58 7.27
N ALA A 66 -3.80 19.43 7.32
CA ALA A 66 -4.64 19.69 6.15
C ALA A 66 -3.78 20.12 4.94
N PRO A 67 -4.17 19.78 3.70
CA PRO A 67 -3.35 20.04 2.51
C PRO A 67 -2.81 21.46 2.41
N LYS A 68 -3.67 22.46 2.57
CA LYS A 68 -3.26 23.89 2.56
C LYS A 68 -2.26 24.23 3.65
N THR A 69 -2.44 23.67 4.85
CA THR A 69 -1.54 23.89 5.98
C THR A 69 -0.18 23.24 5.73
N LEU A 70 -0.17 22.01 5.18
CA LEU A 70 1.07 21.31 4.82
C LEU A 70 1.87 22.12 3.79
N HIS A 71 1.24 22.56 2.72
CA HIS A 71 1.86 23.39 1.68
C HIS A 71 2.45 24.67 2.27
N GLN A 72 1.67 25.42 3.06
CA GLN A 72 2.12 26.68 3.69
C GLN A 72 3.33 26.48 4.60
N LYS A 73 3.33 25.43 5.42
CA LYS A 73 4.46 25.16 6.35
C LYS A 73 5.75 24.79 5.63
N ILE A 74 5.65 24.06 4.52
CA ILE A 74 6.81 23.74 3.69
C ILE A 74 7.34 25.01 3.00
N THR A 75 6.46 25.76 2.35
CA THR A 75 6.87 26.96 1.56
C THR A 75 7.36 28.11 2.44
N SER A 76 6.91 28.20 3.69
CA SER A 76 7.41 29.19 4.66
C SER A 76 8.68 28.77 5.39
N GLY A 77 9.23 27.57 5.11
CA GLY A 77 10.42 27.06 5.80
C GLY A 77 10.18 26.60 7.24
N GLN A 78 8.91 26.50 7.68
CA GLN A 78 8.56 25.99 9.01
C GLN A 78 8.60 24.45 9.11
N LEU A 79 8.73 23.79 7.98
CA LEU A 79 8.83 22.33 7.87
C LEU A 79 9.91 21.98 6.87
N GLU A 80 11.01 21.44 7.39
CA GLU A 80 12.10 20.90 6.58
C GLU A 80 11.99 19.38 6.46
N LEU A 81 12.21 18.86 5.27
CA LEU A 81 12.14 17.44 4.96
C LEU A 81 13.34 17.00 4.12
N PRO A 82 13.86 15.79 4.31
CA PRO A 82 15.06 15.35 3.62
C PRO A 82 14.83 15.15 2.11
N GLY A 83 15.80 15.60 1.31
CA GLY A 83 15.82 15.45 -0.14
C GLY A 83 14.66 16.18 -0.82
N ARG A 84 14.02 15.52 -1.81
CA ARG A 84 12.91 16.11 -2.56
C ARG A 84 11.53 15.89 -1.92
N LYS A 85 11.47 15.41 -0.67
CA LYS A 85 10.18 15.12 -0.02
C LYS A 85 9.31 16.36 0.18
N ALA A 86 9.94 17.51 0.46
CA ALA A 86 9.23 18.77 0.58
C ALA A 86 8.51 19.16 -0.73
N GLU A 87 9.23 19.10 -1.85
CA GLU A 87 8.68 19.35 -3.19
C GLU A 87 7.51 18.41 -3.51
N TYR A 88 7.70 17.10 -3.27
CA TYR A 88 6.68 16.11 -3.57
C TYR A 88 5.45 16.23 -2.66
N LEU A 89 5.63 16.57 -1.38
CA LEU A 89 4.51 16.81 -0.49
C LEU A 89 3.74 18.10 -0.81
N CYS A 90 4.41 19.14 -1.34
CA CYS A 90 3.72 20.30 -1.89
C CYS A 90 2.82 19.89 -3.07
N ALA A 91 3.36 19.12 -4.03
CA ALA A 91 2.57 18.64 -5.17
C ALA A 91 1.38 17.76 -4.76
N VAL A 92 1.58 16.89 -3.74
CA VAL A 92 0.49 16.09 -3.15
C VAL A 92 -0.56 16.98 -2.47
N ALA A 93 -0.12 18.02 -1.76
CA ALA A 93 -1.04 18.96 -1.10
C ALA A 93 -1.86 19.75 -2.12
N ASP A 94 -1.25 20.23 -3.19
CA ASP A 94 -1.93 20.93 -4.27
C ASP A 94 -2.96 20.03 -4.96
N ALA A 95 -2.57 18.82 -5.34
CA ALA A 95 -3.49 17.83 -5.92
C ALA A 95 -4.67 17.47 -4.98
N ALA A 96 -4.46 17.51 -3.67
CA ALA A 96 -5.53 17.29 -2.70
C ALA A 96 -6.48 18.51 -2.62
N VAL A 97 -5.95 19.73 -2.71
CA VAL A 97 -6.75 20.97 -2.78
C VAL A 97 -7.59 21.01 -4.07
N ASP A 98 -7.02 20.56 -5.18
CA ASP A 98 -7.69 20.47 -6.48
C ASP A 98 -8.73 19.33 -6.55
N GLY A 99 -8.85 18.53 -5.48
CA GLY A 99 -9.83 17.46 -5.37
C GLY A 99 -9.41 16.13 -5.99
N ILE A 100 -8.23 16.02 -6.63
CA ILE A 100 -7.74 14.78 -7.25
C ILE A 100 -7.61 13.65 -6.22
N LEU A 101 -7.16 13.96 -5.03
CA LEU A 101 -6.91 12.99 -3.96
C LEU A 101 -8.12 12.79 -3.03
N THR A 102 -9.30 12.62 -3.60
CA THR A 102 -10.52 12.27 -2.86
C THR A 102 -11.00 10.87 -3.19
N GLY A 103 -11.42 10.11 -2.16
CA GLY A 103 -11.89 8.74 -2.36
C GLY A 103 -13.11 8.64 -3.30
N PRO A 104 -14.15 9.47 -3.12
CA PRO A 104 -15.30 9.49 -4.04
C PRO A 104 -14.92 9.72 -5.50
N GLN A 105 -14.07 10.70 -5.78
CA GLN A 105 -13.66 11.02 -7.15
C GLN A 105 -12.86 9.88 -7.80
N LEU A 106 -11.85 9.36 -7.11
CA LEU A 106 -11.03 8.27 -7.64
C LEU A 106 -11.83 6.97 -7.86
N ARG A 107 -12.92 6.75 -7.12
CA ARG A 107 -13.82 5.62 -7.34
C ARG A 107 -14.88 5.85 -8.41
N ALA A 108 -15.15 7.11 -8.78
CA ALA A 108 -16.18 7.46 -9.75
C ALA A 108 -15.69 7.37 -11.20
N VAL A 109 -14.39 7.35 -11.42
CA VAL A 109 -13.79 7.27 -12.77
C VAL A 109 -13.26 5.87 -13.05
N PRO A 110 -13.07 5.46 -14.32
CA PRO A 110 -12.42 4.21 -14.68
C PRO A 110 -11.00 4.11 -14.06
N GLU A 111 -10.58 2.89 -13.74
CA GLU A 111 -9.27 2.63 -13.11
C GLU A 111 -8.11 3.29 -13.87
N GLU A 112 -8.09 3.20 -15.21
CA GLU A 112 -7.05 3.81 -16.04
C GLU A 112 -7.01 5.33 -15.91
N THR A 113 -8.16 5.97 -15.95
CA THR A 113 -8.27 7.43 -15.78
C THR A 113 -7.78 7.86 -14.39
N ALA A 114 -8.14 7.10 -13.34
CA ALA A 114 -7.65 7.38 -12.00
C ALA A 114 -6.11 7.22 -11.91
N ARG A 115 -5.54 6.21 -12.58
CA ARG A 115 -4.09 6.00 -12.66
C ARG A 115 -3.39 7.15 -13.38
N GLU A 116 -3.90 7.56 -14.52
CA GLU A 116 -3.37 8.68 -15.29
C GLU A 116 -3.38 9.97 -14.46
N GLN A 117 -4.49 10.28 -13.81
CA GLN A 117 -4.59 11.45 -12.93
C GLN A 117 -3.56 11.42 -11.80
N LEU A 118 -3.37 10.29 -11.12
CA LEU A 118 -2.40 10.17 -10.04
C LEU A 118 -0.96 10.29 -10.53
N LEU A 119 -0.65 9.78 -11.71
CA LEU A 119 0.69 9.86 -12.30
C LEU A 119 1.09 11.29 -12.73
N THR A 120 0.14 12.23 -12.86
CA THR A 120 0.47 13.65 -13.09
C THR A 120 1.07 14.34 -11.86
N ILE A 121 0.87 13.78 -10.66
CA ILE A 121 1.35 14.39 -9.42
C ILE A 121 2.86 14.14 -9.29
N THR A 122 3.62 15.22 -9.24
CA THR A 122 5.09 15.15 -9.08
C THR A 122 5.46 14.34 -7.84
N GLY A 123 6.28 13.31 -8.02
CA GLY A 123 6.70 12.41 -6.95
C GLY A 123 5.81 11.17 -6.77
N ILE A 124 4.69 11.05 -7.46
CA ILE A 124 3.85 9.86 -7.48
C ILE A 124 4.18 9.02 -8.71
N GLY A 125 4.75 7.85 -8.48
CA GLY A 125 5.05 6.88 -9.52
C GLY A 125 4.10 5.67 -9.48
N PRO A 126 4.31 4.65 -10.34
CA PRO A 126 3.39 3.50 -10.47
C PRO A 126 3.09 2.78 -9.15
N PHE A 127 4.11 2.55 -8.30
CA PHE A 127 3.92 1.92 -6.99
C PHE A 127 3.08 2.78 -6.03
N ALA A 128 3.33 4.09 -6.00
CA ALA A 128 2.54 5.03 -5.19
C ALA A 128 1.09 5.11 -5.69
N THR A 129 0.88 5.07 -7.01
CA THR A 129 -0.43 5.00 -7.64
C THR A 129 -1.21 3.76 -7.16
N ASP A 130 -0.60 2.58 -7.21
CA ASP A 130 -1.21 1.35 -6.68
C ASP A 130 -1.56 1.48 -5.19
N LEU A 131 -0.65 2.01 -4.39
CA LEU A 131 -0.88 2.23 -2.96
C LEU A 131 -2.07 3.15 -2.69
N ILE A 132 -2.16 4.28 -3.42
CA ILE A 132 -3.24 5.25 -3.28
C ILE A 132 -4.58 4.63 -3.68
N LEU A 133 -4.64 3.96 -4.83
CA LEU A 133 -5.86 3.34 -5.31
C LEU A 133 -6.33 2.19 -4.41
N ILE A 134 -5.42 1.31 -3.99
CA ILE A 134 -5.79 0.15 -3.18
C ILE A 134 -6.07 0.54 -1.74
N ARG A 135 -5.16 1.27 -1.11
CA ARG A 135 -5.22 1.54 0.33
C ARG A 135 -5.74 2.94 0.68
N GLY A 136 -5.66 3.89 -0.23
CA GLY A 136 -6.21 5.24 -0.04
C GLY A 136 -7.71 5.30 -0.34
N THR A 137 -8.18 4.57 -1.37
CA THR A 137 -9.61 4.50 -1.69
C THR A 137 -10.31 3.29 -1.07
N ASN A 138 -9.58 2.35 -0.47
CA ASN A 138 -10.07 1.05 0.01
C ASN A 138 -10.75 0.21 -1.09
N ALA A 139 -10.25 0.31 -2.32
CA ALA A 139 -10.77 -0.47 -3.45
C ALA A 139 -10.45 -1.96 -3.27
N THR A 140 -11.45 -2.81 -3.43
CA THR A 140 -11.31 -4.27 -3.24
C THR A 140 -10.76 -4.98 -4.47
N ASP A 141 -11.01 -4.45 -5.68
CA ASP A 141 -10.77 -5.14 -6.95
C ASP A 141 -9.80 -4.42 -7.90
N ILE A 142 -8.78 -3.78 -7.38
CA ILE A 142 -7.67 -3.24 -8.18
C ILE A 142 -6.49 -4.21 -8.10
N LEU A 143 -5.95 -4.58 -9.25
CA LEU A 143 -4.73 -5.40 -9.32
C LEU A 143 -3.50 -4.50 -9.23
N PRO A 144 -2.59 -4.69 -8.22
CA PRO A 144 -1.37 -3.91 -8.15
C PRO A 144 -0.45 -4.27 -9.34
N ARG A 145 0.05 -3.24 -10.05
CA ARG A 145 0.85 -3.41 -11.27
C ARG A 145 2.35 -3.27 -11.02
N ALA A 146 2.74 -2.54 -9.98
CA ALA A 146 4.14 -2.23 -9.69
C ALA A 146 4.70 -2.97 -8.47
N GLU A 147 4.15 -4.13 -8.13
CA GLU A 147 4.51 -4.88 -6.93
C GLU A 147 5.30 -6.16 -7.27
N ARG A 148 6.61 -6.03 -7.41
CA ARG A 148 7.50 -7.16 -7.74
C ARG A 148 7.48 -8.30 -6.71
N ARG A 149 7.22 -8.00 -5.44
CA ARG A 149 7.16 -9.03 -4.40
C ARG A 149 5.94 -9.92 -4.58
N LEU A 150 4.85 -9.37 -5.13
CA LEU A 150 3.67 -10.15 -5.49
C LEU A 150 3.99 -11.10 -6.65
N ASP A 151 4.74 -10.65 -7.67
CA ASP A 151 5.14 -11.53 -8.79
C ASP A 151 5.95 -12.73 -8.29
N HIS A 152 6.94 -12.48 -7.45
CA HIS A 152 7.74 -13.56 -6.86
C HIS A 152 6.89 -14.53 -6.03
N GLU A 153 5.90 -14.01 -5.29
CA GLU A 153 5.02 -14.84 -4.49
C GLU A 153 4.06 -15.67 -5.35
N ILE A 154 3.55 -15.10 -6.44
CA ILE A 154 2.73 -15.81 -7.41
C ILE A 154 3.54 -16.95 -8.04
N THR A 155 4.72 -16.67 -8.55
CA THR A 155 5.61 -17.71 -9.10
C THR A 155 5.92 -18.80 -8.09
N HIS A 156 6.14 -18.45 -6.83
CA HIS A 156 6.42 -19.42 -5.75
C HIS A 156 5.23 -20.32 -5.43
N LEU A 157 4.01 -19.78 -5.41
CA LEU A 157 2.82 -20.50 -4.96
C LEU A 157 2.05 -21.19 -6.10
N TYR A 158 2.02 -20.59 -7.29
CA TYR A 158 1.26 -21.09 -8.44
C TYR A 158 2.14 -21.79 -9.49
N GLY A 159 3.46 -21.71 -9.35
CA GLY A 159 4.43 -22.26 -10.29
C GLY A 159 5.04 -21.23 -11.25
N PRO A 160 6.13 -21.61 -11.96
CA PRO A 160 6.96 -20.70 -12.73
C PRO A 160 6.25 -20.02 -13.93
N GLU A 161 5.21 -20.65 -14.47
CA GLU A 161 4.46 -20.12 -15.61
C GLU A 161 3.32 -19.18 -15.18
N ALA A 162 3.05 -19.08 -13.88
CA ALA A 162 1.96 -18.26 -13.38
C ALA A 162 2.33 -16.77 -13.39
N THR A 163 1.40 -15.95 -13.87
CA THR A 163 1.52 -14.50 -13.87
C THR A 163 0.36 -13.87 -13.11
N ARG A 164 0.51 -12.61 -12.70
CA ARG A 164 -0.59 -11.86 -12.09
C ARG A 164 -1.86 -11.90 -12.93
N ASP A 165 -1.73 -11.71 -14.22
CA ASP A 165 -2.88 -11.64 -15.14
C ASP A 165 -3.60 -12.98 -15.23
N THR A 166 -2.84 -14.10 -15.26
CA THR A 166 -3.45 -15.43 -15.37
C THR A 166 -4.17 -15.88 -14.10
N VAL A 167 -3.65 -15.55 -12.90
CA VAL A 167 -4.24 -16.02 -11.63
C VAL A 167 -5.29 -15.06 -11.09
N SER A 168 -5.18 -13.75 -11.36
CA SER A 168 -6.01 -12.74 -10.70
C SER A 168 -7.48 -12.72 -11.12
N GLU A 169 -7.84 -13.32 -12.25
CA GLU A 169 -9.24 -13.40 -12.66
C GLU A 169 -10.07 -14.23 -11.66
N ALA A 170 -9.48 -15.29 -11.09
CA ALA A 170 -10.13 -16.06 -10.03
C ALA A 170 -10.34 -15.26 -8.73
N TRP A 171 -9.61 -14.16 -8.54
CA TRP A 171 -9.68 -13.34 -7.33
C TRP A 171 -10.79 -12.29 -7.36
N ARG A 172 -11.42 -12.04 -8.52
CA ARG A 172 -12.50 -11.04 -8.61
C ARG A 172 -13.67 -11.35 -7.68
N PRO A 173 -14.29 -10.35 -7.09
CA PRO A 173 -13.99 -8.90 -7.11
C PRO A 173 -13.10 -8.44 -5.94
N PHE A 174 -12.09 -9.23 -5.57
CA PHE A 174 -11.22 -8.99 -4.41
C PHE A 174 -9.72 -9.10 -4.75
N ARG A 175 -9.31 -8.66 -5.97
CA ARG A 175 -7.92 -8.75 -6.41
C ARG A 175 -6.95 -8.02 -5.49
N SER A 176 -7.33 -6.83 -4.97
CA SER A 176 -6.53 -6.10 -3.99
C SER A 176 -6.36 -6.90 -2.69
N TRP A 177 -7.41 -7.53 -2.22
CA TRP A 177 -7.38 -8.32 -0.98
C TRP A 177 -6.53 -9.58 -1.14
N ALA A 178 -6.68 -10.29 -2.24
CA ALA A 178 -5.87 -11.47 -2.55
C ALA A 178 -4.38 -11.12 -2.58
N ALA A 179 -4.01 -10.06 -3.31
CA ALA A 179 -2.62 -9.58 -3.37
C ALA A 179 -2.05 -9.24 -1.99
N VAL A 180 -2.83 -8.58 -1.13
CA VAL A 180 -2.38 -8.22 0.23
C VAL A 180 -2.25 -9.47 1.12
N HIS A 181 -3.15 -10.47 1.01
CA HIS A 181 -3.05 -11.73 1.75
C HIS A 181 -1.80 -12.52 1.36
N LEU A 182 -1.52 -12.64 0.07
CA LEU A 182 -0.31 -13.32 -0.41
C LEU A 182 0.96 -12.63 0.11
N ARG A 183 1.00 -11.31 0.07
CA ARG A 183 2.12 -10.55 0.62
C ARG A 183 2.28 -10.72 2.13
N ALA A 184 1.19 -10.63 2.89
CA ALA A 184 1.23 -10.81 4.35
C ALA A 184 1.69 -12.21 4.73
N GLY A 185 1.27 -13.24 4.01
CA GLY A 185 1.74 -14.61 4.17
C GLY A 185 3.25 -14.75 3.95
N ARG A 186 3.80 -14.10 2.91
CA ARG A 186 5.24 -14.05 2.66
C ARG A 186 6.00 -13.37 3.81
N GLU A 187 5.59 -12.18 4.22
CA GLU A 187 6.24 -11.44 5.30
C GLU A 187 6.25 -12.24 6.62
N GLY A 188 5.17 -12.96 6.91
CA GLY A 188 5.11 -13.88 8.05
C GLY A 188 6.08 -15.07 7.94
N ARG A 189 6.33 -15.59 6.75
CA ARG A 189 7.34 -16.66 6.53
C ARG A 189 8.76 -16.11 6.66
N GLU A 190 9.05 -14.97 6.07
CA GLU A 190 10.36 -14.30 6.15
C GLU A 190 10.69 -13.91 7.60
N GLY A 191 9.73 -13.39 8.37
CA GLY A 191 9.88 -13.08 9.79
C GLY A 191 10.23 -14.32 10.62
N ARG A 192 9.49 -15.40 10.47
CA ARG A 192 9.79 -16.69 11.15
C ARG A 192 11.17 -17.24 10.79
N MET A 193 11.58 -17.12 9.53
CA MET A 193 12.92 -17.55 9.11
C MET A 193 14.01 -16.70 9.76
N HIS A 194 13.82 -15.39 9.87
CA HIS A 194 14.74 -14.49 10.54
C HIS A 194 14.89 -14.83 12.04
N ASP A 195 13.78 -15.06 12.72
CA ASP A 195 13.75 -15.45 14.14
C ASP A 195 14.43 -16.80 14.37
N CYS A 196 14.23 -17.79 13.48
CA CYS A 196 14.93 -19.08 13.54
C CYS A 196 16.45 -18.93 13.38
N LEU A 197 16.90 -18.09 12.44
CA LEU A 197 18.32 -17.84 12.22
C LEU A 197 18.98 -17.14 13.42
N GLN A 198 18.23 -16.27 14.11
CA GLN A 198 18.74 -15.58 15.31
C GLN A 198 18.70 -16.45 16.56
N SER A 199 17.69 -17.30 16.72
CA SER A 199 17.49 -18.14 17.90
C SER A 199 18.20 -19.51 17.82
N GLY A 200 18.68 -19.92 16.63
CA GLY A 200 19.24 -21.24 16.38
C GLY A 200 18.24 -22.39 16.48
N GLN A 201 16.94 -22.09 16.57
CA GLN A 201 15.90 -23.12 16.61
C GLN A 201 15.50 -23.56 15.20
N PRO A 202 15.23 -24.85 14.97
CA PRO A 202 14.80 -25.34 13.66
C PRO A 202 13.42 -24.78 13.30
N LEU A 203 13.23 -24.46 12.01
CA LEU A 203 11.92 -24.13 11.43
C LEU A 203 10.96 -25.32 11.67
N VAL A 204 9.99 -25.15 12.54
CA VAL A 204 8.91 -26.11 12.68
C VAL A 204 7.95 -25.88 11.51
N PRO A 205 7.73 -26.86 10.61
CA PRO A 205 6.77 -26.70 9.53
C PRO A 205 5.39 -26.45 10.13
N ASP A 206 4.73 -25.40 9.66
CA ASP A 206 3.34 -25.14 10.04
C ASP A 206 2.47 -26.29 9.51
N ARG A 207 1.95 -27.14 10.39
CA ARG A 207 1.09 -28.30 10.04
C ARG A 207 -0.29 -27.86 9.51
N ARG A 208 -0.47 -26.58 9.13
CA ARG A 208 -1.75 -26.00 8.69
C ARG A 208 -1.72 -25.46 7.26
N LEU A 209 -0.84 -26.00 6.42
CA LEU A 209 -0.91 -25.80 4.97
C LEU A 209 -1.18 -27.12 4.27
#